data_c9fcbe87ab4e66c31c6a1aa77f2b3210
#
_entry.id   c9fcbe87ab4e66c31c6a1aa77f2b3210
#
_cell.length_a   1.000
_cell.length_b   1.000
_cell.length_c   1.000
_cell.angle_alpha   90.00
_cell.angle_beta   90.00
_cell.angle_gamma   90.00
#
_symmetry.space_group_name_H-M   'P 1'
#
loop_
_entity.id
_entity.type
_entity.pdbx_description
1 polymer ?
#
loop_
_entity_poly.entity_id
_entity_poly.type
_entity_poly.pdbx_seq_one_letter_code
_entity_poly.pdbx_strand_id
1 'polypeptide(L)'
;MRHKYFRKIPVTPGLALLAACLLSFTSTRAQSSSGGAQILKGEGSFNDWSNERPGNRYLIKASDLPKPYATDSAPNQSKIVARPADAWPKVPDGFKIDQALTGLEGPRTIVTAPNGDLFVAESYSGRIRVLREFSSVGKVVTNEIFASDLTMPYGIAFYPPGPNPEYVYIGNTNSIVRFAYKNGDLKASGPAQVVVAKIPGGNKFGGGHWTRSLVFSNDGKKLFVGVGSKSNVGDDDSETNRADVLEFNPDGSGQ
;
A
#
# COMPACT_ATOMS: atom_id res chain seq x y z
N MET A 1 -1.19 -47.64 20.67
CA MET A 1 0.09 -48.30 20.91
C MET A 1 1.23 -47.30 20.66
N ARG A 2 2.02 -47.04 21.71
CA ARG A 2 3.16 -46.14 21.70
C ARG A 2 4.38 -46.85 21.13
N HIS A 3 5.23 -46.19 20.32
CA HIS A 3 6.66 -46.46 20.29
C HIS A 3 7.46 -45.18 20.07
N LYS A 4 8.16 -44.78 21.14
CA LYS A 4 9.26 -43.84 21.16
C LYS A 4 10.55 -44.57 20.74
N TYR A 5 11.34 -43.99 19.90
CA TYR A 5 12.74 -44.35 19.74
C TYR A 5 13.63 -43.13 20.01
N PHE A 6 14.22 -43.11 21.20
CA PHE A 6 15.39 -42.29 21.50
C PHE A 6 16.63 -43.15 21.23
N ARG A 7 17.51 -42.74 20.35
CA ARG A 7 18.85 -43.29 20.21
C ARG A 7 19.83 -42.44 21.02
N LYS A 8 20.47 -43.04 22.01
CA LYS A 8 21.60 -42.50 22.78
C LYS A 8 22.89 -42.66 21.92
N ILE A 9 23.68 -41.58 21.81
CA ILE A 9 25.03 -41.59 21.27
C ILE A 9 25.99 -41.66 22.46
N PRO A 10 26.99 -42.57 22.46
CA PRO A 10 27.93 -42.69 23.57
C PRO A 10 29.01 -41.60 23.51
N VAL A 11 29.30 -41.02 24.66
CA VAL A 11 30.41 -40.08 24.88
C VAL A 11 31.66 -40.86 25.26
N THR A 12 32.69 -40.73 24.46
CA THR A 12 34.07 -41.18 24.83
C THR A 12 34.87 -40.00 25.36
N PRO A 13 35.62 -40.16 26.46
CA PRO A 13 36.45 -39.08 26.97
C PRO A 13 37.82 -39.08 26.29
N GLY A 14 38.14 -38.00 25.62
CA GLY A 14 39.45 -37.73 24.98
C GLY A 14 40.06 -36.46 25.50
N LEU A 15 41.14 -36.64 26.14
CA LEU A 15 42.27 -35.82 26.60
C LEU A 15 42.23 -34.31 26.28
N ALA A 16 42.36 -33.53 27.35
CA ALA A 16 42.58 -32.08 27.36
C ALA A 16 43.97 -31.73 26.76
N LEU A 17 43.96 -30.85 25.76
CA LEU A 17 45.12 -30.05 25.40
C LEU A 17 44.70 -28.58 25.49
N LEU A 18 45.20 -27.87 26.54
CA LEU A 18 45.09 -26.45 26.66
C LEU A 18 45.98 -25.80 25.58
N ALA A 19 45.37 -25.24 24.55
CA ALA A 19 45.98 -24.22 23.70
C ALA A 19 45.31 -22.90 24.00
N ALA A 20 46.00 -22.05 24.78
CA ALA A 20 45.61 -20.67 25.03
C ALA A 20 45.80 -19.87 23.72
N CYS A 21 44.78 -19.80 22.87
CA CYS A 21 44.71 -18.79 21.85
C CYS A 21 44.16 -17.50 22.46
N LEU A 22 45.06 -16.56 22.75
CA LEU A 22 44.74 -15.16 22.98
C LEU A 22 44.12 -14.59 21.69
N LEU A 23 42.81 -14.73 21.57
CA LEU A 23 42.04 -13.99 20.61
C LEU A 23 41.91 -12.55 21.12
N SER A 24 42.81 -11.70 20.61
CA SER A 24 42.66 -10.25 20.72
C SER A 24 41.37 -9.85 19.97
N PHE A 25 40.26 -9.75 20.72
CA PHE A 25 39.09 -9.06 20.23
C PHE A 25 39.45 -7.58 20.10
N THR A 26 39.93 -7.19 18.94
CA THR A 26 39.84 -5.78 18.53
C THR A 26 38.37 -5.49 18.33
N SER A 27 37.72 -5.02 19.41
CA SER A 27 36.43 -4.35 19.28
C SER A 27 36.64 -3.15 18.36
N THR A 28 36.33 -3.31 17.09
CA THR A 28 36.04 -2.18 16.21
C THR A 28 34.85 -1.48 16.84
N ARG A 29 35.12 -0.57 17.76
CA ARG A 29 34.17 0.48 18.12
C ARG A 29 33.83 1.15 16.80
N ALA A 30 32.63 0.90 16.29
CA ALA A 30 32.01 1.80 15.34
C ALA A 30 32.16 3.19 15.99
N GLN A 31 33.02 4.02 15.43
CA GLN A 31 33.09 5.42 15.78
C GLN A 31 31.71 5.98 15.39
N SER A 32 30.80 5.98 16.37
CA SER A 32 29.67 6.88 16.31
C SER A 32 30.31 8.27 16.27
N SER A 33 30.33 8.85 15.09
CA SER A 33 30.56 10.28 14.95
C SER A 33 29.46 10.94 15.76
N SER A 34 29.76 11.27 17.01
CA SER A 34 28.97 12.14 17.86
C SER A 34 29.07 13.57 17.28
N GLY A 35 28.60 13.76 16.08
CA GLY A 35 28.16 15.06 15.63
C GLY A 35 26.96 15.39 16.51
N GLY A 36 27.16 16.22 17.53
CA GLY A 36 26.09 16.66 18.41
C GLY A 36 24.92 17.17 17.56
N ALA A 37 23.69 16.90 18.01
CA ALA A 37 22.47 17.33 17.33
C ALA A 37 22.61 18.83 16.97
N GLN A 38 22.77 19.11 15.68
CA GLN A 38 22.95 20.47 15.19
C GLN A 38 21.58 21.11 14.99
N ILE A 39 21.40 22.33 15.51
CA ILE A 39 20.19 23.13 15.22
C ILE A 39 20.51 24.01 14.03
N LEU A 40 19.89 23.71 12.88
CA LEU A 40 19.96 24.48 11.66
C LEU A 40 18.93 25.62 11.71
N LYS A 41 19.32 26.83 11.29
CA LYS A 41 18.52 28.06 11.36
C LYS A 41 18.65 28.86 10.08
N GLY A 42 17.64 29.70 9.80
CA GLY A 42 17.64 30.57 8.61
C GLY A 42 17.82 29.74 7.34
N GLU A 43 18.62 30.22 6.39
CA GLU A 43 18.89 29.54 5.13
C GLU A 43 19.43 28.11 5.30
N GLY A 44 20.20 27.86 6.37
CA GLY A 44 20.71 26.53 6.68
C GLY A 44 19.61 25.50 7.03
N SER A 45 18.38 25.94 7.30
CA SER A 45 17.22 25.07 7.53
C SER A 45 16.58 24.54 6.23
N PHE A 46 16.98 25.06 5.06
CA PHE A 46 16.41 24.72 3.75
C PHE A 46 17.45 24.02 2.87
N ASN A 47 18.18 23.08 3.45
CA ASN A 47 19.19 22.31 2.73
C ASN A 47 18.57 21.28 1.79
N ASP A 48 19.39 20.88 0.80
CA ASP A 48 19.08 19.74 -0.05
C ASP A 48 19.03 18.42 0.77
N TRP A 49 18.14 17.52 0.39
CA TRP A 49 17.95 16.23 1.06
C TRP A 49 19.24 15.41 1.19
N SER A 50 20.19 15.58 0.26
CA SER A 50 21.49 14.89 0.29
C SER A 50 22.37 15.32 1.47
N ASN A 51 22.07 16.48 2.07
CA ASN A 51 22.77 17.03 3.25
C ASN A 51 22.08 16.67 4.58
N GLU A 52 20.92 16.00 4.51
CA GLU A 52 20.23 15.55 5.71
C GLU A 52 21.06 14.54 6.49
N ARG A 53 21.01 14.65 7.81
CA ARG A 53 21.69 13.74 8.73
C ARG A 53 20.79 13.41 9.92
N PRO A 54 20.76 12.17 10.41
CA PRO A 54 20.05 11.82 11.63
C PRO A 54 20.50 12.69 12.82
N GLY A 55 19.54 13.21 13.57
CA GLY A 55 19.79 14.07 14.75
C GLY A 55 19.83 15.56 14.43
N ASN A 56 19.83 16.00 13.18
CA ASN A 56 19.65 17.40 12.84
C ASN A 56 18.26 17.88 13.31
N ARG A 57 18.23 19.11 13.83
CA ARG A 57 17.01 19.81 14.21
C ARG A 57 16.91 21.10 13.40
N TYR A 58 15.72 21.48 13.03
CA TYR A 58 15.45 22.67 12.22
C TYR A 58 14.62 23.65 13.04
N LEU A 59 15.11 24.88 13.18
CA LEU A 59 14.36 25.98 13.77
C LEU A 59 13.98 26.97 12.66
N ILE A 60 12.80 26.80 12.12
CA ILE A 60 12.25 27.67 11.06
C ILE A 60 11.31 28.67 11.72
N LYS A 61 11.53 29.95 11.47
CA LYS A 61 10.65 31.05 11.87
C LYS A 61 9.91 31.59 10.66
N ALA A 62 8.79 32.25 10.86
CA ALA A 62 8.05 32.89 9.78
C ALA A 62 8.92 33.91 8.99
N SER A 63 9.87 34.58 9.67
CA SER A 63 10.82 35.50 9.05
C SER A 63 11.85 34.82 8.14
N ASP A 64 12.04 33.53 8.26
CA ASP A 64 13.02 32.77 7.45
C ASP A 64 12.38 32.30 6.13
N LEU A 65 11.07 32.38 6.02
CA LEU A 65 10.34 32.00 4.82
C LEU A 65 10.40 33.13 3.78
N PRO A 66 10.52 32.78 2.47
CA PRO A 66 10.38 33.79 1.42
C PRO A 66 8.99 34.42 1.46
N LYS A 67 8.87 35.63 0.92
CA LYS A 67 7.55 36.25 0.77
C LYS A 67 6.63 35.35 -0.05
N PRO A 68 5.33 35.29 0.28
CA PRO A 68 4.37 34.58 -0.56
C PRO A 68 4.51 35.00 -2.04
N TYR A 69 4.49 34.02 -2.92
CA TYR A 69 4.63 34.24 -4.38
C TYR A 69 5.95 34.90 -4.81
N ALA A 70 7.00 34.80 -4.01
CA ALA A 70 8.34 35.34 -4.37
C ALA A 70 8.98 34.61 -5.55
N THR A 71 8.57 33.37 -5.79
CA THR A 71 8.99 32.55 -6.94
C THR A 71 7.77 31.97 -7.62
N ASP A 72 7.92 31.63 -8.90
CA ASP A 72 6.89 30.88 -9.61
C ASP A 72 6.69 29.50 -8.97
N SER A 73 5.46 29.02 -9.03
CA SER A 73 5.15 27.63 -8.65
C SER A 73 6.00 26.67 -9.48
N ALA A 74 6.55 25.63 -8.87
CA ALA A 74 7.36 24.61 -9.54
C ALA A 74 6.48 23.47 -10.10
N PRO A 75 5.89 23.60 -11.32
CA PRO A 75 5.03 22.58 -11.91
C PRO A 75 5.87 21.49 -12.58
N ASN A 76 6.61 20.73 -11.79
CA ASN A 76 7.41 19.61 -12.27
C ASN A 76 6.53 18.37 -12.48
N GLN A 77 5.79 18.35 -13.56
CA GLN A 77 5.00 17.18 -13.92
C GLN A 77 5.91 16.02 -14.31
N SER A 78 5.62 14.83 -13.74
CA SER A 78 6.33 13.61 -14.11
C SER A 78 6.06 13.25 -15.57
N LYS A 79 7.10 12.75 -16.25
CA LYS A 79 6.97 12.19 -17.61
C LYS A 79 7.16 10.70 -17.56
N ILE A 80 6.28 9.97 -18.26
CA ILE A 80 6.47 8.52 -18.45
C ILE A 80 7.61 8.33 -19.43
N VAL A 81 8.63 7.61 -19.00
CA VAL A 81 9.76 7.20 -19.83
C VAL A 81 9.76 5.69 -19.98
N ALA A 82 10.32 5.18 -21.09
CA ALA A 82 10.50 3.76 -21.26
C ALA A 82 11.42 3.21 -20.15
N ARG A 83 11.07 2.05 -19.60
CA ARG A 83 11.94 1.36 -18.64
C ARG A 83 13.25 0.96 -19.33
N PRO A 84 14.44 1.28 -18.79
CA PRO A 84 15.70 0.73 -19.30
C PRO A 84 15.65 -0.80 -19.31
N ALA A 85 16.26 -1.43 -20.29
CA ALA A 85 16.18 -2.89 -20.51
C ALA A 85 16.59 -3.70 -19.27
N ASP A 86 17.58 -3.22 -18.53
CA ASP A 86 18.15 -3.91 -17.37
C ASP A 86 17.63 -3.38 -16.02
N ALA A 87 16.60 -2.53 -16.03
CA ALA A 87 16.06 -1.92 -14.81
C ALA A 87 15.12 -2.89 -14.09
N TRP A 88 15.70 -3.76 -13.26
CA TRP A 88 14.99 -4.59 -12.30
C TRP A 88 15.22 -4.07 -10.87
N PRO A 89 14.21 -4.12 -10.00
CA PRO A 89 14.41 -3.81 -8.59
C PRO A 89 15.44 -4.75 -7.97
N LYS A 90 16.32 -4.22 -7.13
CA LYS A 90 17.22 -5.03 -6.31
C LYS A 90 16.45 -5.53 -5.11
N VAL A 91 16.59 -6.80 -4.80
CA VAL A 91 15.96 -7.45 -3.64
C VAL A 91 17.05 -7.96 -2.69
N PRO A 92 16.75 -8.06 -1.38
CA PRO A 92 17.66 -8.65 -0.40
C PRO A 92 17.97 -10.13 -0.71
N ASP A 93 19.06 -10.62 -0.13
CA ASP A 93 19.43 -12.04 -0.23
C ASP A 93 18.29 -12.94 0.28
N GLY A 94 18.04 -14.03 -0.43
CA GLY A 94 16.93 -14.95 -0.15
C GLY A 94 15.60 -14.55 -0.77
N PHE A 95 15.49 -13.35 -1.38
CA PHE A 95 14.32 -12.94 -2.14
C PHE A 95 14.57 -13.03 -3.65
N LYS A 96 13.49 -13.28 -4.38
CA LYS A 96 13.47 -13.30 -5.84
C LYS A 96 12.35 -12.39 -6.33
N ILE A 97 12.56 -11.69 -7.43
CA ILE A 97 11.54 -10.88 -8.09
C ILE A 97 11.23 -11.46 -9.46
N ASP A 98 9.95 -11.69 -9.71
CA ASP A 98 9.44 -12.20 -10.98
C ASP A 98 8.34 -11.27 -11.50
N GLN A 99 8.26 -11.10 -12.82
CA GLN A 99 7.13 -10.41 -13.44
C GLN A 99 5.99 -11.40 -13.61
N ALA A 100 4.97 -11.30 -12.75
CA ALA A 100 3.83 -12.22 -12.73
C ALA A 100 2.87 -12.04 -13.92
N LEU A 101 2.59 -10.78 -14.27
CA LEU A 101 1.62 -10.42 -15.31
C LEU A 101 2.02 -9.11 -16.00
N THR A 102 1.59 -8.96 -17.26
CA THR A 102 1.70 -7.73 -18.05
C THR A 102 0.33 -7.34 -18.63
N GLY A 103 0.22 -6.16 -19.23
CA GLY A 103 -0.98 -5.71 -19.91
C GLY A 103 -2.10 -5.26 -18.97
N LEU A 104 -1.77 -4.87 -17.73
CA LEU A 104 -2.68 -4.22 -16.81
C LEU A 104 -2.83 -2.72 -17.16
N GLU A 105 -4.03 -2.18 -17.04
CA GLU A 105 -4.33 -0.78 -17.35
C GLU A 105 -4.56 0.06 -16.10
N GLY A 106 -3.51 0.72 -15.64
CA GLY A 106 -3.55 1.53 -14.43
C GLY A 106 -3.88 0.73 -13.16
N PRO A 107 -3.17 -0.39 -12.87
CA PRO A 107 -3.37 -1.14 -11.65
C PRO A 107 -2.97 -0.29 -10.44
N ARG A 108 -3.84 -0.22 -9.43
CA ARG A 108 -3.63 0.66 -8.27
C ARG A 108 -3.65 -0.06 -6.94
N THR A 109 -4.59 -0.97 -6.76
CA THR A 109 -4.79 -1.68 -5.50
C THR A 109 -4.85 -3.17 -5.76
N ILE A 110 -4.21 -3.95 -4.90
CA ILE A 110 -4.30 -5.41 -4.86
C ILE A 110 -4.80 -5.79 -3.48
N VAL A 111 -5.86 -6.60 -3.42
CA VAL A 111 -6.41 -7.13 -2.17
C VAL A 111 -6.52 -8.65 -2.29
N THR A 112 -6.06 -9.35 -1.27
CA THR A 112 -6.18 -10.80 -1.20
C THR A 112 -7.55 -11.18 -0.66
N ALA A 113 -8.30 -11.95 -1.43
CA ALA A 113 -9.56 -12.56 -0.98
C ALA A 113 -9.29 -13.66 0.06
N PRO A 114 -10.27 -14.03 0.90
CA PRO A 114 -10.08 -15.06 1.92
C PRO A 114 -9.64 -16.44 1.41
N ASN A 115 -9.93 -16.75 0.15
CA ASN A 115 -9.49 -17.98 -0.51
C ASN A 115 -8.09 -17.88 -1.15
N GLY A 116 -7.41 -16.73 -1.03
CA GLY A 116 -6.08 -16.48 -1.58
C GLY A 116 -6.04 -15.87 -2.98
N ASP A 117 -7.16 -15.67 -3.64
CA ASP A 117 -7.22 -14.96 -4.92
C ASP A 117 -6.81 -13.50 -4.75
N LEU A 118 -6.13 -12.93 -5.77
CA LEU A 118 -5.77 -11.53 -5.78
C LEU A 118 -6.74 -10.72 -6.64
N PHE A 119 -7.43 -9.78 -5.99
CA PHE A 119 -8.29 -8.82 -6.67
C PHE A 119 -7.51 -7.54 -6.97
N VAL A 120 -7.46 -7.14 -8.23
CA VAL A 120 -6.69 -5.99 -8.71
C VAL A 120 -7.65 -4.94 -9.27
N ALA A 121 -7.60 -3.72 -8.71
CA ALA A 121 -8.32 -2.59 -9.29
C ALA A 121 -7.50 -1.98 -10.43
N GLU A 122 -7.98 -2.11 -11.64
CA GLU A 122 -7.46 -1.44 -12.85
C GLU A 122 -8.27 -0.16 -13.07
N SER A 123 -7.82 0.91 -12.44
CA SER A 123 -8.61 2.16 -12.33
C SER A 123 -8.91 2.79 -13.68
N TYR A 124 -7.93 2.83 -14.59
CA TYR A 124 -8.11 3.51 -15.88
C TYR A 124 -9.05 2.76 -16.84
N SER A 125 -9.05 1.44 -16.78
CA SER A 125 -9.98 0.63 -17.56
C SER A 125 -11.32 0.40 -16.87
N GLY A 126 -11.49 0.90 -15.65
CA GLY A 126 -12.76 0.79 -14.92
C GLY A 126 -13.16 -0.64 -14.59
N ARG A 127 -12.21 -1.49 -14.22
CA ARG A 127 -12.50 -2.91 -13.98
C ARG A 127 -11.77 -3.47 -12.76
N ILE A 128 -12.29 -4.57 -12.27
CA ILE A 128 -11.65 -5.42 -11.24
C ILE A 128 -11.23 -6.73 -11.90
N ARG A 129 -9.99 -7.11 -11.69
CA ARG A 129 -9.40 -8.35 -12.17
C ARG A 129 -9.16 -9.32 -11.04
N VAL A 130 -9.34 -10.60 -11.28
CA VAL A 130 -8.98 -11.68 -10.34
C VAL A 130 -7.81 -12.47 -10.92
N LEU A 131 -6.80 -12.65 -10.09
CA LEU A 131 -5.64 -13.47 -10.38
C LEU A 131 -5.63 -14.65 -9.41
N ARG A 132 -5.46 -15.85 -9.94
CA ARG A 132 -5.40 -17.09 -9.15
C ARG A 132 -4.28 -17.97 -9.68
N GLU A 133 -3.70 -18.71 -8.75
CA GLU A 133 -2.61 -19.64 -9.01
C GLU A 133 -1.39 -18.99 -9.68
N PHE A 134 -0.24 -19.35 -9.18
CA PHE A 134 1.02 -18.88 -9.73
C PHE A 134 1.85 -20.12 -10.07
N SER A 135 2.39 -20.16 -11.28
CA SER A 135 3.30 -21.22 -11.68
C SER A 135 4.57 -21.20 -10.84
N SER A 136 5.36 -22.27 -10.91
CA SER A 136 6.66 -22.38 -10.23
C SER A 136 7.67 -21.29 -10.64
N VAL A 137 7.44 -20.62 -11.76
CA VAL A 137 8.22 -19.46 -12.22
C VAL A 137 7.52 -18.11 -11.96
N GLY A 138 6.54 -18.08 -11.06
CA GLY A 138 5.87 -16.86 -10.62
C GLY A 138 4.92 -16.23 -11.64
N LYS A 139 4.49 -16.96 -12.68
CA LYS A 139 3.50 -16.46 -13.66
C LYS A 139 2.08 -16.76 -13.21
N VAL A 140 1.18 -15.79 -13.39
CA VAL A 140 -0.26 -15.97 -13.15
C VAL A 140 -0.81 -17.02 -14.11
N VAL A 141 -1.57 -17.98 -13.59
CA VAL A 141 -2.24 -19.03 -14.37
C VAL A 141 -3.65 -18.61 -14.76
N THR A 142 -4.45 -18.17 -13.78
CA THR A 142 -5.81 -17.69 -14.01
C THR A 142 -5.85 -16.17 -13.93
N ASN A 143 -6.41 -15.53 -14.95
CA ASN A 143 -6.46 -14.08 -15.11
C ASN A 143 -7.81 -13.69 -15.74
N GLU A 144 -8.79 -13.34 -14.91
CA GLU A 144 -10.17 -13.05 -15.33
C GLU A 144 -10.61 -11.65 -14.95
N ILE A 145 -11.55 -11.08 -15.70
CA ILE A 145 -12.23 -9.84 -15.32
C ILE A 145 -13.44 -10.20 -14.44
N PHE A 146 -13.37 -9.78 -13.17
CA PHE A 146 -14.46 -9.98 -12.22
C PHE A 146 -15.65 -9.06 -12.50
N ALA A 147 -15.37 -7.77 -12.70
CA ALA A 147 -16.37 -6.74 -12.98
C ALA A 147 -15.77 -5.64 -13.85
N SER A 148 -16.62 -4.99 -14.66
CA SER A 148 -16.28 -3.86 -15.54
C SER A 148 -17.27 -2.69 -15.35
N ASP A 149 -17.12 -1.66 -16.17
CA ASP A 149 -17.97 -0.47 -16.19
C ASP A 149 -17.99 0.30 -14.86
N LEU A 150 -16.87 0.26 -14.15
CA LEU A 150 -16.64 0.98 -12.91
C LEU A 150 -16.02 2.36 -13.16
N THR A 151 -16.23 3.30 -12.26
CA THR A 151 -15.72 4.66 -12.40
C THR A 151 -14.44 4.85 -11.58
N MET A 152 -13.28 4.65 -12.21
CA MET A 152 -11.98 4.77 -11.52
C MET A 152 -11.94 3.97 -10.20
N PRO A 153 -12.18 2.65 -10.20
CA PRO A 153 -12.20 1.84 -8.99
C PRO A 153 -10.84 1.85 -8.29
N TYR A 154 -10.85 1.87 -6.96
CA TYR A 154 -9.65 1.84 -6.15
C TYR A 154 -9.78 0.91 -4.94
N GLY A 155 -10.65 1.22 -3.99
CA GLY A 155 -10.87 0.42 -2.79
C GLY A 155 -11.58 -0.89 -3.10
N ILE A 156 -11.14 -1.95 -2.46
CA ILE A 156 -11.76 -3.28 -2.53
C ILE A 156 -11.87 -3.78 -1.09
N ALA A 157 -13.05 -4.23 -0.69
CA ALA A 157 -13.26 -4.81 0.63
C ALA A 157 -14.28 -5.96 0.57
N PHE A 158 -14.01 -7.04 1.28
CA PHE A 158 -14.92 -8.20 1.37
C PHE A 158 -15.84 -8.09 2.59
N TYR A 159 -17.11 -8.45 2.43
CA TYR A 159 -18.12 -8.34 3.47
C TYR A 159 -19.05 -9.57 3.53
N PRO A 160 -19.43 -10.05 4.73
CA PRO A 160 -18.88 -9.66 6.03
C PRO A 160 -17.37 -9.96 6.14
N PRO A 161 -16.64 -9.24 7.04
CA PRO A 161 -15.23 -9.58 7.32
C PRO A 161 -15.10 -11.02 7.79
N GLY A 162 -14.08 -11.71 7.31
CA GLY A 162 -13.83 -13.10 7.69
C GLY A 162 -13.72 -14.06 6.52
N PRO A 163 -13.77 -15.38 6.78
CA PRO A 163 -13.43 -16.39 5.77
C PRO A 163 -14.53 -16.61 4.71
N ASN A 164 -15.77 -16.18 4.95
CA ASN A 164 -16.93 -16.45 4.08
C ASN A 164 -17.66 -15.15 3.73
N PRO A 165 -17.08 -14.24 2.97
CA PRO A 165 -17.77 -13.04 2.52
C PRO A 165 -18.89 -13.38 1.52
N GLU A 166 -19.96 -12.57 1.57
CA GLU A 166 -21.10 -12.64 0.67
C GLU A 166 -21.07 -11.56 -0.41
N TYR A 167 -20.25 -10.54 -0.19
CA TYR A 167 -20.11 -9.40 -1.09
C TYR A 167 -18.64 -8.96 -1.21
N VAL A 168 -18.31 -8.41 -2.37
CA VAL A 168 -17.13 -7.57 -2.55
C VAL A 168 -17.58 -6.15 -2.83
N TYR A 169 -17.06 -5.18 -2.06
CA TYR A 169 -17.34 -3.76 -2.18
C TYR A 169 -16.22 -3.08 -2.96
N ILE A 170 -16.61 -2.18 -3.84
CA ILE A 170 -15.70 -1.43 -4.69
C ILE A 170 -15.93 0.06 -4.48
N GLY A 171 -14.85 0.76 -4.12
CA GLY A 171 -14.81 2.21 -4.04
C GLY A 171 -14.51 2.80 -5.41
N ASN A 172 -15.55 3.27 -6.10
CA ASN A 172 -15.41 4.15 -7.25
C ASN A 172 -15.01 5.56 -6.78
N THR A 173 -14.49 6.40 -7.67
CA THR A 173 -14.11 7.77 -7.30
C THR A 173 -15.28 8.62 -6.77
N ASN A 174 -16.52 8.29 -7.12
CA ASN A 174 -17.72 9.08 -6.80
C ASN A 174 -18.86 8.29 -6.14
N SER A 175 -18.68 7.00 -5.90
CA SER A 175 -19.72 6.12 -5.35
C SER A 175 -19.10 4.88 -4.71
N ILE A 176 -19.92 4.12 -3.99
CA ILE A 176 -19.58 2.77 -3.57
C ILE A 176 -20.60 1.81 -4.14
N VAL A 177 -20.11 0.75 -4.75
CA VAL A 177 -20.94 -0.35 -5.25
C VAL A 177 -20.48 -1.66 -4.59
N ARG A 178 -21.34 -2.68 -4.61
CA ARG A 178 -20.98 -4.03 -4.23
C ARG A 178 -21.51 -5.04 -5.25
N PHE A 179 -20.87 -6.18 -5.29
CA PHE A 179 -21.30 -7.34 -6.05
C PHE A 179 -21.52 -8.51 -5.10
N ALA A 180 -22.54 -9.33 -5.35
CA ALA A 180 -22.64 -10.62 -4.71
C ALA A 180 -21.36 -11.44 -5.02
N TYR A 181 -20.81 -12.08 -4.01
CA TYR A 181 -19.54 -12.79 -4.10
C TYR A 181 -19.56 -14.05 -3.24
N LYS A 182 -19.01 -15.10 -3.77
CA LYS A 182 -18.72 -16.33 -3.07
C LYS A 182 -17.24 -16.66 -3.29
N ASN A 183 -16.58 -17.17 -2.26
CA ASN A 183 -15.17 -17.57 -2.38
C ASN A 183 -14.96 -18.46 -3.60
N GLY A 184 -14.05 -18.02 -4.48
CA GLY A 184 -13.74 -18.69 -5.73
C GLY A 184 -14.45 -18.14 -6.96
N ASP A 185 -15.35 -17.18 -6.82
CA ASP A 185 -15.96 -16.52 -7.99
C ASP A 185 -14.91 -15.72 -8.76
N LEU A 186 -14.73 -16.06 -10.03
CA LEU A 186 -13.83 -15.37 -10.95
C LEU A 186 -14.55 -14.23 -11.70
N LYS A 187 -15.87 -14.23 -11.68
CA LYS A 187 -16.73 -13.22 -12.32
C LYS A 187 -17.90 -12.89 -11.40
N ALA A 188 -18.30 -11.65 -11.39
CA ALA A 188 -19.51 -11.24 -10.68
C ALA A 188 -20.73 -11.99 -11.23
N SER A 189 -21.54 -12.54 -10.34
CA SER A 189 -22.74 -13.32 -10.72
C SER A 189 -23.93 -12.45 -11.10
N GLY A 190 -23.86 -11.13 -10.91
CA GLY A 190 -24.93 -10.19 -11.19
C GLY A 190 -24.43 -8.74 -11.30
N PRO A 191 -25.34 -7.79 -11.52
CA PRO A 191 -25.02 -6.39 -11.68
C PRO A 191 -24.51 -5.77 -10.38
N ALA A 192 -23.80 -4.64 -10.52
CA ALA A 192 -23.39 -3.80 -9.38
C ALA A 192 -24.63 -3.30 -8.61
N GLN A 193 -24.61 -3.47 -7.29
CA GLN A 193 -25.59 -2.89 -6.38
C GLN A 193 -25.00 -1.59 -5.81
N VAL A 194 -25.71 -0.48 -5.93
CA VAL A 194 -25.28 0.81 -5.37
C VAL A 194 -25.45 0.77 -3.86
N VAL A 195 -24.37 1.02 -3.13
CA VAL A 195 -24.33 1.13 -1.66
C VAL A 195 -24.38 2.61 -1.26
N VAL A 196 -23.46 3.42 -1.79
CA VAL A 196 -23.44 4.86 -1.61
C VAL A 196 -23.45 5.51 -2.98
N ALA A 197 -24.54 6.17 -3.32
CA ALA A 197 -24.77 6.70 -4.67
C ALA A 197 -23.85 7.88 -5.00
N LYS A 198 -23.44 8.66 -3.98
CA LYS A 198 -22.65 9.87 -4.17
C LYS A 198 -21.64 10.06 -3.04
N ILE A 199 -20.37 10.15 -3.41
CA ILE A 199 -19.26 10.56 -2.54
C ILE A 199 -18.63 11.81 -3.16
N PRO A 200 -18.25 12.82 -2.35
CA PRO A 200 -17.66 14.05 -2.86
C PRO A 200 -16.41 13.80 -3.72
N GLY A 201 -16.36 14.46 -4.85
CA GLY A 201 -15.18 14.56 -5.71
C GLY A 201 -14.95 13.41 -6.67
N GLY A 202 -14.06 13.66 -7.61
CA GLY A 202 -13.72 12.75 -8.68
C GLY A 202 -14.77 12.70 -9.81
N ASN A 203 -14.30 12.37 -10.98
CA ASN A 203 -15.11 12.09 -12.18
C ASN A 203 -14.52 10.86 -12.88
N LYS A 204 -15.09 10.47 -14.01
CA LYS A 204 -14.61 9.30 -14.77
C LYS A 204 -13.16 9.40 -15.29
N PHE A 205 -12.54 10.54 -15.19
CA PHE A 205 -11.15 10.77 -15.58
C PHE A 205 -10.22 10.94 -14.36
N GLY A 206 -10.73 10.77 -13.12
CA GLY A 206 -10.04 11.12 -11.91
C GLY A 206 -10.12 12.63 -11.64
N GLY A 207 -9.10 13.20 -11.06
CA GLY A 207 -9.00 14.62 -10.70
C GLY A 207 -8.97 14.83 -9.20
N GLY A 208 -8.05 15.67 -8.74
CA GLY A 208 -7.73 15.83 -7.32
C GLY A 208 -7.29 14.50 -6.71
N HIS A 209 -7.57 14.32 -5.44
CA HIS A 209 -7.31 13.06 -4.74
C HIS A 209 -8.52 12.12 -4.91
N TRP A 210 -8.58 11.45 -6.05
CA TRP A 210 -9.74 10.70 -6.55
C TRP A 210 -9.91 9.30 -5.96
N THR A 211 -8.91 8.76 -5.27
CA THR A 211 -8.97 7.40 -4.70
C THR A 211 -9.94 7.31 -3.53
N ARG A 212 -10.64 6.19 -3.40
CA ARG A 212 -11.55 5.87 -2.29
C ARG A 212 -11.13 4.55 -1.67
N SER A 213 -10.42 4.62 -0.55
CA SER A 213 -10.07 3.43 0.24
C SER A 213 -11.28 2.95 1.01
N LEU A 214 -11.44 1.64 1.13
CA LEU A 214 -12.54 1.01 1.88
C LEU A 214 -11.99 0.10 2.95
N VAL A 215 -12.60 0.13 4.14
CA VAL A 215 -12.36 -0.86 5.18
C VAL A 215 -13.62 -1.04 6.04
N PHE A 216 -13.91 -2.26 6.43
CA PHE A 216 -14.94 -2.55 7.42
C PHE A 216 -14.34 -2.59 8.82
N SER A 217 -15.14 -2.19 9.83
CA SER A 217 -14.82 -2.52 11.23
C SER A 217 -14.73 -4.04 11.42
N ASN A 218 -13.94 -4.48 12.39
CA ASN A 218 -13.74 -5.91 12.65
C ASN A 218 -15.04 -6.66 12.94
N ASP A 219 -16.03 -5.99 13.54
CA ASP A 219 -17.35 -6.55 13.82
C ASP A 219 -18.33 -6.45 12.63
N GLY A 220 -17.88 -5.89 11.51
CA GLY A 220 -18.63 -5.74 10.27
C GLY A 220 -19.77 -4.71 10.33
N LYS A 221 -19.90 -3.92 11.40
CA LYS A 221 -21.03 -3.00 11.56
C LYS A 221 -20.85 -1.66 10.87
N LYS A 222 -19.60 -1.30 10.54
CA LYS A 222 -19.26 -0.01 9.93
C LYS A 222 -18.40 -0.20 8.70
N LEU A 223 -18.65 0.64 7.71
CA LEU A 223 -17.85 0.83 6.50
C LEU A 223 -17.19 2.20 6.58
N PHE A 224 -15.87 2.25 6.57
CA PHE A 224 -15.08 3.47 6.52
C PHE A 224 -14.59 3.72 5.10
N VAL A 225 -14.68 4.97 4.66
CA VAL A 225 -14.33 5.40 3.31
C VAL A 225 -13.39 6.58 3.38
N GLY A 226 -12.15 6.41 2.95
CA GLY A 226 -11.20 7.51 2.82
C GLY A 226 -11.53 8.38 1.62
N VAL A 227 -11.71 9.68 1.81
CA VAL A 227 -12.00 10.67 0.77
C VAL A 227 -10.94 11.75 0.78
N GLY A 228 -10.15 11.85 -0.28
CA GLY A 228 -9.12 12.86 -0.41
C GLY A 228 -9.65 14.26 -0.70
N SER A 229 -8.85 15.28 -0.43
CA SER A 229 -9.14 16.68 -0.73
C SER A 229 -9.37 16.91 -2.23
N LYS A 230 -10.04 17.99 -2.58
CA LYS A 230 -10.22 18.43 -3.98
C LYS A 230 -8.90 18.92 -4.58
N SER A 231 -8.10 19.59 -3.78
CA SER A 231 -6.81 20.15 -4.19
C SER A 231 -5.76 20.03 -3.07
N ASN A 232 -4.54 20.49 -3.34
CA ASN A 232 -3.48 20.53 -2.33
C ASN A 232 -3.57 21.74 -1.40
N VAL A 233 -4.41 22.71 -1.71
CA VAL A 233 -4.43 24.03 -1.03
C VAL A 233 -5.84 24.60 -0.83
N GLY A 234 -6.89 23.91 -1.26
CA GLY A 234 -8.26 24.38 -1.10
C GLY A 234 -8.76 24.17 0.32
N ASP A 235 -9.52 25.15 0.84
CA ASP A 235 -10.18 25.14 2.15
C ASP A 235 -11.59 25.74 2.11
N ASP A 236 -12.17 25.84 0.91
CA ASP A 236 -13.50 26.37 0.68
C ASP A 236 -14.61 25.30 0.87
N ASP A 237 -15.86 25.69 0.77
CA ASP A 237 -17.04 24.81 0.97
C ASP A 237 -17.04 23.57 0.04
N SER A 238 -16.30 23.59 -1.05
CA SER A 238 -16.15 22.42 -1.95
C SER A 238 -15.31 21.30 -1.34
N GLU A 239 -14.64 21.54 -0.20
CA GLU A 239 -13.94 20.55 0.61
C GLU A 239 -14.85 19.86 1.64
N THR A 240 -16.12 20.20 1.74
CA THR A 240 -17.06 19.52 2.64
C THR A 240 -17.07 18.02 2.41
N ASN A 241 -16.88 17.23 3.48
CA ASN A 241 -16.73 15.78 3.48
C ASN A 241 -15.57 15.27 2.60
N ARG A 242 -14.51 16.07 2.44
CA ARG A 242 -13.26 15.72 1.79
C ARG A 242 -12.08 15.87 2.76
N ALA A 243 -10.93 15.32 2.40
CA ALA A 243 -9.80 15.16 3.31
C ALA A 243 -10.21 14.48 4.63
N ASP A 244 -11.10 13.49 4.53
CA ASP A 244 -11.86 12.93 5.64
C ASP A 244 -11.99 11.40 5.52
N VAL A 245 -12.46 10.77 6.59
CA VAL A 245 -12.90 9.38 6.63
C VAL A 245 -14.40 9.36 6.93
N LEU A 246 -15.19 9.07 5.92
CA LEU A 246 -16.64 8.95 6.07
C LEU A 246 -16.99 7.58 6.65
N GLU A 247 -17.94 7.55 7.57
CA GLU A 247 -18.48 6.33 8.18
C GLU A 247 -19.89 6.07 7.66
N PHE A 248 -20.17 4.82 7.32
CA PHE A 248 -21.49 4.35 6.90
C PHE A 248 -21.81 3.01 7.58
N ASN A 249 -23.07 2.64 7.63
CA ASN A 249 -23.45 1.25 7.82
C ASN A 249 -23.12 0.45 6.54
N PRO A 250 -23.02 -0.89 6.61
CA PRO A 250 -22.67 -1.70 5.42
C PRO A 250 -23.66 -1.56 4.25
N ASP A 251 -24.90 -1.17 4.52
CA ASP A 251 -25.90 -0.89 3.49
C ASP A 251 -25.81 0.52 2.87
N GLY A 252 -24.87 1.34 3.35
CA GLY A 252 -24.65 2.70 2.89
C GLY A 252 -25.46 3.76 3.62
N SER A 253 -26.29 3.40 4.60
CA SER A 253 -27.02 4.32 5.44
C SER A 253 -26.16 4.89 6.56
N GLY A 254 -26.65 5.90 7.28
CA GLY A 254 -26.10 6.36 8.56
C GLY A 254 -24.76 7.12 8.46
N GLN A 255 -24.57 7.92 7.40
CA GLN A 255 -23.45 8.87 7.31
C GLN A 255 -23.56 9.93 8.42
#